data_28b4a42b8a9fe237ac4e08d51f1ef36d
#
_entry.id   28b4a42b8a9fe237ac4e08d51f1ef36d
#
_cell.length_a   1.000
_cell.length_b   1.000
_cell.length_c   1.000
_cell.angle_alpha   90.00
_cell.angle_beta   90.00
_cell.angle_gamma   90.00
#
_symmetry.space_group_name_H-M   'P 1'
#
loop_
_entity.id
_entity.type
_entity.pdbx_description
1 polymer ?
#
loop_
_entity_poly.entity_id
_entity_poly.type
_entity_poly.pdbx_seq_one_letter_code
_entity_poly.pdbx_strand_id
1 'polypeptide(L)' 'MCMNDGHFLLVQGDQETHLDEVAAILAAGTGLRLVDIFGKQREISGVIQEIDLLNKRIVVG' A
#
# COMPACT_ATOMS: atom_id res chain seq x y z
N MET A 1 -2.34 -14.52 -17.80
CA MET A 1 -2.20 -14.16 -17.41
C MET A 1 -2.04 -13.50 -16.91
N CYS A 2 -1.97 -13.33 -16.63
CA CYS A 2 -1.83 -12.84 -16.13
C CYS A 2 -1.59 -12.20 -15.55
N MET A 3 -1.65 -11.90 -15.30
CA MET A 3 -1.59 -11.32 -14.83
C MET A 3 -1.27 -10.74 -14.16
N ASN A 4 -1.01 -10.46 -13.84
CA ASN A 4 -0.84 -9.92 -13.05
C ASN A 4 -0.81 -9.47 -12.26
N ASP A 5 -0.52 -9.69 -12.02
CA ASP A 5 -0.90 -9.16 -10.85
C ASP A 5 -0.11 -9.54 -9.72
N GLY A 6 1.11 -9.35 -9.64
CA GLY A 6 1.95 -9.67 -8.52
C GLY A 6 2.03 -8.58 -7.46
N HIS A 7 1.31 -7.49 -7.60
CA HIS A 7 1.44 -6.39 -6.65
C HIS A 7 0.19 -6.27 -5.78
N PHE A 8 0.36 -5.60 -4.64
CA PHE A 8 -0.74 -5.36 -3.72
C PHE A 8 -1.47 -4.08 -4.08
N LEU A 9 -2.67 -3.94 -3.56
CA LEU A 9 -3.48 -2.75 -3.71
C LEU A 9 -3.71 -2.16 -2.33
N LEU A 10 -3.44 -0.88 -2.19
CA LEU A 10 -3.69 -0.16 -0.95
C LEU A 10 -5.06 0.49 -1.05
N VAL A 11 -5.93 0.16 -0.10
CA VAL A 11 -7.30 0.67 -0.10
C VAL A 11 -7.48 1.57 1.11
N GLN A 12 -7.87 2.81 0.87
CA GLN A 12 -8.15 3.75 1.95
C GLN A 12 -9.45 4.47 1.63
N GLY A 13 -10.52 4.06 2.28
CA GLY A 13 -11.84 4.59 1.99
C GLY A 13 -12.23 4.27 0.57
N ASP A 14 -12.47 5.31 -0.21
CA ASP A 14 -12.82 5.14 -1.62
C ASP A 14 -11.60 5.18 -2.53
N GLN A 15 -10.41 5.30 -1.96
CA GLN A 15 -9.20 5.44 -2.75
C GLN A 15 -8.47 4.12 -2.85
N GLU A 16 -8.00 3.80 -4.03
CA GLU A 16 -7.20 2.61 -4.27
C GLU A 16 -5.91 3.01 -4.94
N THR A 17 -4.81 2.51 -4.41
CA THR A 17 -3.49 2.81 -4.92
C THR A 17 -2.78 1.50 -5.24
N HIS A 18 -2.32 1.37 -6.48
CA HIS A 18 -1.55 0.21 -6.87
C HIS A 18 -0.15 0.31 -6.28
N LEU A 19 0.31 -0.77 -5.70
CA LEU A 19 1.61 -0.80 -5.04
C LEU A 19 2.67 -1.48 -5.89
N ASP A 20 2.50 -1.46 -7.20
CA ASP A 20 3.41 -2.17 -8.10
C ASP A 20 4.81 -1.57 -8.12
N GLU A 21 4.95 -0.29 -7.76
CA GLU A 21 6.26 0.34 -7.70
C GLU A 21 6.68 0.66 -6.27
N VAL A 22 5.95 0.18 -5.28
CA VAL A 22 6.27 0.48 -3.89
C VAL A 22 7.23 -0.57 -3.37
N ALA A 23 8.36 -0.12 -2.85
CA ALA A 23 9.38 -1.01 -2.32
C ALA A 23 9.16 -1.28 -0.85
N ALA A 24 8.60 -0.32 -0.10
CA ALA A 24 8.44 -0.48 1.33
C ALA A 24 7.27 0.35 1.84
N ILE A 25 6.65 -0.14 2.90
CA ILE A 25 5.63 0.60 3.62
C ILE A 25 6.07 0.66 5.06
N LEU A 26 6.25 1.87 5.58
CA LEU A 26 6.76 2.06 6.93
C LEU A 26 5.66 2.69 7.78
N ALA A 27 5.49 2.16 8.98
CA ALA A 27 4.59 2.78 9.95
C ALA A 27 5.32 3.94 10.60
N ALA A 28 4.71 5.12 10.56
CA ALA A 28 5.36 6.33 11.07
C ALA A 28 4.34 7.13 11.86
N GLY A 29 4.37 7.00 13.16
CA GLY A 29 3.44 7.73 14.01
C GLY A 29 2.01 7.33 13.75
N THR A 30 1.20 8.29 13.32
CA THR A 30 -0.21 8.04 13.04
C THR A 30 -0.47 7.82 11.57
N GLY A 31 0.57 7.57 10.79
CA GLY A 31 0.39 7.39 9.36
C GLY A 31 1.34 6.34 8.81
N LEU A 32 1.37 6.28 7.49
CA LEU A 32 2.22 5.35 6.77
C LEU A 32 3.08 6.11 5.79
N ARG A 33 4.28 5.62 5.57
CA ARG A 33 5.17 6.18 4.55
C ARG A 33 5.41 5.13 3.49
N LEU A 34 5.10 5.47 2.26
CA LEU A 34 5.34 4.60 1.13
C LEU A 34 6.63 5.03 0.44
N VAL A 35 7.53 4.08 0.25
CA VAL A 35 8.78 4.35 -0.45
C VAL A 35 8.75 3.52 -1.72
N ASP A 36 8.89 4.18 -2.87
CA ASP A 36 8.83 3.45 -4.13
C ASP A 36 10.24 3.04 -4.59
N ILE A 37 10.30 2.30 -5.68
CA ILE A 37 11.57 1.74 -6.14
C ILE A 37 12.51 2.81 -6.67
N PHE A 38 12.02 4.03 -6.87
CA PHE A 38 12.84 5.16 -7.31
C PHE A 38 13.32 6.01 -6.14
N GLY A 39 13.00 5.60 -4.91
CA GLY A 39 13.41 6.34 -3.74
C GLY A 39 12.47 7.46 -3.33
N LYS A 40 11.37 7.63 -4.03
CA LYS A 40 10.41 8.68 -3.66
C LYS A 40 9.59 8.24 -2.47
N GLN A 41 9.27 9.17 -1.60
CA GLN A 41 8.51 8.89 -0.39
C GLN A 41 7.20 9.64 -0.43
N ARG A 42 6.18 8.99 0.09
CA ARG A 42 4.84 9.58 0.17
C ARG A 42 4.24 9.18 1.50
N GLU A 43 3.61 10.13 2.17
CA GLU A 43 2.98 9.86 3.45
C GLU A 43 1.48 9.89 3.31
N ILE A 44 0.82 8.95 3.97
CA ILE A 44 -0.62 8.93 4.04
C ILE A 44 -1.04 8.81 5.49
N SER A 45 -2.16 9.45 5.84
CA SER A 45 -2.70 9.36 7.18
C SER A 45 -3.51 8.10 7.34
N GLY A 46 -3.45 7.50 8.51
CA GLY A 46 -4.24 6.32 8.79
C GLY A 46 -3.39 5.20 9.33
N VAL A 47 -4.05 4.11 9.69
CA VAL A 47 -3.37 2.93 10.21
C VAL A 47 -3.81 1.72 9.40
N ILE A 48 -2.95 0.73 9.33
CA ILE A 48 -3.28 -0.51 8.63
C ILE A 48 -4.35 -1.25 9.46
N GLN A 49 -5.46 -1.54 8.82
CA GLN A 49 -6.54 -2.27 9.46
C GLN A 49 -6.54 -3.74 9.08
N GLU A 50 -6.11 -4.04 7.87
CA GLU A 50 -6.12 -5.40 7.40
C GLU A 50 -5.07 -5.58 6.31
N ILE A 51 -4.36 -6.69 6.35
CA ILE A 51 -3.49 -7.10 5.26
C ILE A 51 -4.04 -8.41 4.74
N ASP A 52 -4.61 -8.38 3.54
CA ASP A 52 -5.23 -9.55 2.93
C ASP A 52 -4.23 -10.12 1.93
N LEU A 53 -3.57 -11.17 2.34
CA LEU A 53 -2.53 -11.77 1.51
C LEU A 53 -3.10 -12.55 0.35
N LEU A 54 -4.28 -13.09 0.51
CA LEU A 54 -4.91 -13.87 -0.55
C LEU A 54 -5.32 -12.98 -1.71
N ASN A 55 -5.95 -11.86 -1.41
CA ASN A 55 -6.42 -10.94 -2.43
C ASN A 55 -5.44 -9.80 -2.68
N LYS A 56 -4.33 -9.81 -1.99
CA LYS A 56 -3.26 -8.81 -2.15
C LYS A 56 -3.78 -7.40 -1.96
N ARG A 57 -4.42 -7.17 -0.83
CA ARG A 57 -4.97 -5.87 -0.48
C ARG A 57 -4.54 -5.47 0.91
N ILE A 58 -4.26 -4.20 1.07
CA ILE A 58 -3.95 -3.62 2.37
C ILE A 58 -4.97 -2.53 2.61
N VAL A 59 -5.74 -2.68 3.69
CA VAL A 59 -6.80 -1.73 4.03
C VAL A 59 -6.29 -0.80 5.10
N VAL A 60 -6.43 0.49 4.85
CA VAL A 60 -5.98 1.54 5.75
C VAL A 60 -7.19 2.36 6.18
N GLY A 61 -7.27 2.66 7.45
CA GLY A 61 -8.42 3.39 7.96
C GLY A 61 -8.10 4.61 8.80
#